data_04cee9d64cb0014e612dc04d101b10b9
#
_entry.id   04cee9d64cb0014e612dc04d101b10b9
#
_cell.length_a   1.000
_cell.length_b   1.000
_cell.length_c   1.000
_cell.angle_alpha   90.00
_cell.angle_beta   90.00
_cell.angle_gamma   90.00
#
_symmetry.space_group_name_H-M   'P 1'
#
loop_
_entity.id
_entity.type
_entity.pdbx_description
1 polymer ?
#
loop_
_entity_poly.entity_id
_entity_poly.type
_entity_poly.pdbx_seq_one_letter_code
_entity_poly.pdbx_strand_id
1 'polypeptide(L)'
;MARSTFKVLFYVNGSKEKDGIVPIMGRVTINGTVAQFSCKQTIPKTLWDAKGNRAKGKSAEARNVNLALDNIKAQIIKHYQRISDREAYVTAEMVRNAYQGVGSEYETL
;
A
#
# COMPACT_ATOMS: atom_id res chain seq x y z
N MET A 1 -0.46 10.36 26.92
CA MET A 1 -1.43 9.46 26.33
C MET A 1 -0.97 8.97 24.97
N ALA A 2 -0.87 7.69 24.83
CA ALA A 2 -0.43 7.12 23.55
C ALA A 2 -1.56 7.16 22.52
N ARG A 3 -1.23 7.56 21.32
CA ARG A 3 -2.15 7.57 20.20
C ARG A 3 -1.58 6.72 19.09
N SER A 4 -2.40 5.84 18.57
CA SER A 4 -1.99 5.07 17.41
C SER A 4 -1.92 5.98 16.19
N THR A 5 -0.79 5.93 15.52
CA THR A 5 -0.62 6.60 14.24
C THR A 5 -0.71 5.55 13.15
N PHE A 6 -1.61 5.76 12.20
CA PHE A 6 -1.79 4.81 11.10
C PHE A 6 -1.96 5.59 9.81
N LYS A 7 -1.07 5.33 8.86
CA LYS A 7 -1.09 5.97 7.55
C LYS A 7 -0.77 4.96 6.47
N VAL A 8 -1.44 5.09 5.35
CA VAL A 8 -1.11 4.33 4.14
C VAL A 8 -0.83 5.34 3.04
N LEU A 9 0.32 5.21 2.40
CA LEU A 9 0.76 6.13 1.38
C LEU A 9 1.19 5.35 0.16
N PHE A 10 0.89 5.88 -1.03
CA PHE A 10 1.33 5.28 -2.28
C PHE A 10 2.30 6.21 -2.98
N TYR A 11 3.28 5.63 -3.66
CA TYR A 11 4.28 6.39 -4.40
C TYR A 11 4.81 5.51 -5.52
N VAL A 12 5.55 6.12 -6.44
CA VAL A 12 6.14 5.36 -7.55
C VAL A 12 7.65 5.27 -7.35
N ASN A 13 8.22 4.17 -7.82
CA ASN A 13 9.66 3.95 -7.73
C ASN A 13 10.29 4.31 -9.08
N GLY A 14 10.75 5.56 -9.18
CA GLY A 14 11.32 6.07 -10.42
C GLY A 14 12.61 5.37 -10.82
N SER A 15 13.32 4.75 -9.89
CA SER A 15 14.55 4.05 -10.23
C SER A 15 14.29 2.76 -10.99
N LYS A 16 13.05 2.32 -11.05
CA LYS A 16 12.68 1.13 -11.80
C LYS A 16 11.83 1.48 -13.02
N GLU A 17 11.95 2.71 -13.48
CA GLU A 17 11.22 3.14 -14.67
C GLU A 17 11.69 2.35 -15.89
N LYS A 18 10.72 1.92 -16.70
CA LYS A 18 10.99 1.25 -17.95
C LYS A 18 10.00 1.77 -18.99
N ASP A 19 10.52 2.37 -20.04
CA ASP A 19 9.70 2.93 -21.13
C ASP A 19 8.65 3.89 -20.64
N GLY A 20 9.00 4.71 -19.63
CA GLY A 20 8.08 5.68 -19.08
C GLY A 20 7.08 5.11 -18.09
N ILE A 21 7.17 3.82 -17.80
CA ILE A 21 6.26 3.13 -16.86
C ILE A 21 7.01 2.88 -15.56
N VAL A 22 6.37 3.19 -14.43
CA VAL A 22 6.98 3.01 -13.12
C VAL A 22 6.07 2.13 -12.25
N PRO A 23 6.67 1.32 -11.37
CA PRO A 23 5.87 0.54 -10.44
C PRO A 23 5.36 1.39 -9.29
N ILE A 24 4.17 1.07 -8.81
CA ILE A 24 3.57 1.75 -7.67
C ILE A 24 3.87 0.96 -6.42
N MET A 25 4.36 1.66 -5.40
CA MET A 25 4.68 1.07 -4.11
C MET A 25 3.74 1.63 -3.04
N GLY A 26 3.58 0.86 -1.99
CA GLY A 26 2.82 1.31 -0.83
C GLY A 26 3.71 1.38 0.39
N ARG A 27 3.34 2.23 1.33
CA ARG A 27 4.05 2.35 2.59
C ARG A 27 3.03 2.50 3.71
N VAL A 28 3.17 1.63 4.71
CA VAL A 28 2.33 1.69 5.91
C VAL A 28 3.18 2.24 7.04
N THR A 29 2.65 3.20 7.76
CA THR A 29 3.31 3.77 8.93
C THR A 29 2.39 3.58 10.14
N ILE A 30 2.89 2.91 11.17
CA ILE A 30 2.11 2.67 12.38
C ILE A 30 3.03 2.88 13.58
N ASN A 31 2.68 3.85 14.42
CA ASN A 31 3.37 4.10 15.70
C ASN A 31 4.88 4.20 15.53
N GLY A 32 5.33 4.88 14.48
CA GLY A 32 6.76 5.06 14.23
C GLY A 32 7.43 3.94 13.48
N THR A 33 6.73 2.84 13.22
CA THR A 33 7.28 1.77 12.39
C THR A 33 6.81 1.96 10.96
N VAL A 34 7.61 1.52 10.00
CA VAL A 34 7.34 1.69 8.58
C VAL A 34 7.60 0.39 7.85
N ALA A 35 6.71 0.04 6.93
CA ALA A 35 6.91 -1.12 6.07
C ALA A 35 6.47 -0.75 4.65
N GLN A 36 7.24 -1.23 3.68
CA GLN A 36 6.97 -0.97 2.27
C GLN A 36 6.55 -2.26 1.58
N PHE A 37 5.76 -2.11 0.54
CA PHE A 37 5.31 -3.27 -0.23
C PHE A 37 5.03 -2.84 -1.66
N SER A 38 5.03 -3.82 -2.56
CA SER A 38 4.68 -3.58 -3.95
C SER A 38 3.17 -3.68 -4.11
N CYS A 39 2.58 -2.72 -4.81
CA CYS A 39 1.16 -2.77 -5.11
C CYS A 39 0.86 -3.68 -6.29
N LYS A 40 1.91 -4.16 -6.98
CA LYS A 40 1.80 -4.97 -8.19
C LYS A 40 1.01 -4.25 -9.28
N GLN A 41 1.13 -2.93 -9.27
CA GLN A 41 0.53 -2.05 -10.27
C GLN A 41 1.62 -1.22 -10.88
N THR A 42 1.43 -0.85 -12.13
CA THR A 42 2.33 0.08 -12.81
C THR A 42 1.50 1.20 -13.40
N ILE A 43 2.17 2.31 -13.72
CA ILE A 43 1.49 3.47 -14.27
C ILE A 43 2.48 4.26 -15.11
N PRO A 44 2.03 4.86 -16.22
CA PRO A 44 2.88 5.83 -16.91
C PRO A 44 3.25 6.95 -15.95
N LYS A 45 4.53 7.28 -15.91
CA LYS A 45 5.03 8.28 -14.98
C LYS A 45 4.28 9.60 -15.10
N THR A 46 3.85 9.95 -16.31
CA THR A 46 3.14 11.20 -16.55
C THR A 46 1.74 11.24 -15.95
N LEU A 47 1.20 10.06 -15.59
CA LEU A 47 -0.14 9.98 -15.01
C LEU A 47 -0.11 9.93 -13.48
N TRP A 48 1.07 10.01 -12.88
CA TRP A 48 1.16 9.95 -11.42
C TRP A 48 1.17 11.35 -10.83
N ASP A 49 0.34 11.57 -9.84
CA ASP A 49 0.28 12.82 -9.10
C ASP A 49 1.04 12.66 -7.80
N ALA A 50 2.26 13.21 -7.75
CA ALA A 50 3.10 13.07 -6.58
C ALA A 50 2.54 13.79 -5.35
N LYS A 51 1.76 14.83 -5.56
CA LYS A 51 1.16 15.57 -4.46
C LYS A 51 -0.03 14.82 -3.87
N GLY A 52 -0.85 14.24 -4.72
CA GLY A 52 -2.01 13.48 -4.27
C GLY A 52 -1.72 12.03 -4.00
N ASN A 53 -0.56 11.54 -4.41
CA ASN A 53 -0.14 10.15 -4.22
C ASN A 53 -1.13 9.19 -4.86
N ARG A 54 -1.56 9.52 -6.07
CA ARG A 54 -2.50 8.72 -6.82
C ARG A 54 -2.39 9.05 -8.30
N ALA A 55 -3.09 8.29 -9.14
CA ALA A 55 -3.11 8.59 -10.56
C ALA A 55 -3.94 9.84 -10.82
N LYS A 56 -3.47 10.67 -11.75
CA LYS A 56 -4.19 11.88 -12.12
C LYS A 56 -4.86 11.70 -13.46
N GLY A 57 -5.85 12.53 -13.73
CA GLY A 57 -6.58 12.50 -14.98
C GLY A 57 -7.85 11.69 -14.87
N LYS A 58 -8.55 11.61 -15.98
CA LYS A 58 -9.85 10.94 -16.04
C LYS A 58 -9.87 9.77 -16.99
N SER A 59 -8.70 9.31 -17.42
CA SER A 59 -8.63 8.16 -18.32
C SER A 59 -9.04 6.89 -17.59
N ALA A 60 -9.42 5.88 -18.37
CA ALA A 60 -9.77 4.60 -17.79
C ALA A 60 -8.60 4.00 -17.02
N GLU A 61 -7.39 4.19 -17.53
CA GLU A 61 -6.20 3.69 -16.86
C GLU A 61 -6.01 4.32 -15.49
N ALA A 62 -6.16 5.65 -15.39
CA ALA A 62 -6.02 6.34 -14.12
C ALA A 62 -7.09 5.91 -13.14
N ARG A 63 -8.31 5.75 -13.62
CA ARG A 63 -9.41 5.32 -12.76
C ARG A 63 -9.21 3.91 -12.25
N ASN A 64 -8.74 3.00 -13.11
CA ASN A 64 -8.49 1.62 -12.70
C ASN A 64 -7.37 1.55 -11.66
N VAL A 65 -6.32 2.33 -11.84
CA VAL A 65 -5.23 2.37 -10.87
C VAL A 65 -5.76 2.89 -9.53
N ASN A 66 -6.52 3.97 -9.53
CA ASN A 66 -7.03 4.54 -8.29
C ASN A 66 -7.98 3.57 -7.58
N LEU A 67 -8.80 2.83 -8.33
CA LEU A 67 -9.64 1.81 -7.73
C LEU A 67 -8.81 0.71 -7.08
N ALA A 68 -7.73 0.30 -7.74
CA ALA A 68 -6.85 -0.71 -7.18
C ALA A 68 -6.19 -0.21 -5.90
N LEU A 69 -5.74 1.05 -5.89
CA LEU A 69 -5.12 1.62 -4.70
C LEU A 69 -6.13 1.74 -3.55
N ASP A 70 -7.34 2.17 -3.86
CA ASP A 70 -8.38 2.27 -2.83
C ASP A 70 -8.70 0.90 -2.23
N ASN A 71 -8.73 -0.13 -3.07
CA ASN A 71 -8.98 -1.49 -2.62
C ASN A 71 -7.84 -1.99 -1.73
N ILE A 72 -6.60 -1.72 -2.13
CA ILE A 72 -5.44 -2.10 -1.32
C ILE A 72 -5.49 -1.41 0.03
N LYS A 73 -5.79 -0.13 0.04
CA LYS A 73 -5.88 0.63 1.28
C LYS A 73 -6.95 0.05 2.20
N ALA A 74 -8.10 -0.31 1.63
CA ALA A 74 -9.19 -0.89 2.42
C ALA A 74 -8.77 -2.23 3.04
N GLN A 75 -8.05 -3.05 2.29
CA GLN A 75 -7.57 -4.33 2.80
C GLN A 75 -6.56 -4.13 3.93
N ILE A 76 -5.66 -3.17 3.77
CA ILE A 76 -4.67 -2.88 4.79
C ILE A 76 -5.34 -2.39 6.07
N ILE A 77 -6.33 -1.53 5.95
CA ILE A 77 -7.08 -1.05 7.11
C ILE A 77 -7.77 -2.23 7.81
N LYS A 78 -8.32 -3.15 7.04
CA LYS A 78 -8.99 -4.30 7.59
C LYS A 78 -8.03 -5.19 8.38
N HIS A 79 -6.84 -5.42 7.83
CA HIS A 79 -5.82 -6.19 8.54
C HIS A 79 -5.34 -5.47 9.80
N TYR A 80 -5.19 -4.15 9.71
CA TYR A 80 -4.80 -3.36 10.86
C TYR A 80 -5.83 -3.51 12.00
N GLN A 81 -7.10 -3.42 11.68
CA GLN A 81 -8.15 -3.53 12.69
C GLN A 81 -8.17 -4.92 13.32
N ARG A 82 -8.01 -5.96 12.49
CA ARG A 82 -8.01 -7.33 12.98
C ARG A 82 -6.84 -7.58 13.93
N ILE A 83 -5.65 -7.13 13.55
CA ILE A 83 -4.47 -7.33 14.38
C ILE A 83 -4.57 -6.49 15.66
N SER A 84 -5.06 -5.27 15.52
CA SER A 84 -5.22 -4.36 16.64
C SER A 84 -6.19 -4.93 17.69
N ASP A 85 -7.19 -5.67 17.26
CA ASP A 85 -8.14 -6.30 18.18
C ASP A 85 -7.54 -7.44 18.96
N ARG A 86 -6.49 -8.07 18.45
CA ARG A 86 -5.91 -9.29 19.03
C ARG A 86 -4.60 -9.03 19.77
N GLU A 87 -3.81 -8.08 19.30
CA GLU A 87 -2.48 -7.86 19.81
C GLU A 87 -2.43 -6.60 20.67
N ALA A 88 -1.52 -6.61 21.63
CA ALA A 88 -1.34 -5.45 22.51
C ALA A 88 -0.80 -4.25 21.74
N TYR A 89 -0.05 -4.48 20.67
CA TYR A 89 0.45 -3.42 19.83
C TYR A 89 0.53 -3.92 18.40
N VAL A 90 0.59 -2.98 17.47
CA VAL A 90 0.62 -3.28 16.05
C VAL A 90 1.79 -2.55 15.43
N THR A 91 2.54 -3.24 14.57
CA THR A 91 3.60 -2.61 13.78
C THR A 91 3.22 -2.63 12.31
N ALA A 92 3.87 -1.75 11.54
CA ALA A 92 3.63 -1.69 10.11
C ALA A 92 3.98 -3.02 9.44
N GLU A 93 5.04 -3.67 9.89
CA GLU A 93 5.45 -4.95 9.32
C GLU A 93 4.39 -6.03 9.52
N MET A 94 3.76 -6.05 10.69
CA MET A 94 2.71 -7.03 10.97
C MET A 94 1.55 -6.87 9.98
N VAL A 95 1.14 -5.64 9.74
CA VAL A 95 0.03 -5.37 8.83
C VAL A 95 0.43 -5.69 7.39
N ARG A 96 1.63 -5.29 6.99
CA ARG A 96 2.11 -5.59 5.64
C ARG A 96 2.17 -7.09 5.40
N ASN A 97 2.71 -7.85 6.35
CA ASN A 97 2.83 -9.29 6.19
C ASN A 97 1.46 -9.95 6.10
N ALA A 98 0.51 -9.48 6.90
CA ALA A 98 -0.86 -10.01 6.82
C ALA A 98 -1.47 -9.71 5.47
N TYR A 99 -1.26 -8.50 4.95
CA TYR A 99 -1.78 -8.13 3.64
C TYR A 99 -1.18 -8.99 2.54
N GLN A 100 0.12 -9.25 2.62
CA GLN A 100 0.81 -10.04 1.60
C GLN A 100 0.61 -11.54 1.76
N GLY A 101 0.00 -11.96 2.84
CA GLY A 101 -0.20 -13.37 3.12
C GLY A 101 1.07 -14.09 3.57
N VAL A 102 2.07 -13.34 3.98
CA VAL A 102 3.31 -13.94 4.48
C VAL A 102 3.01 -14.70 5.75
N GLY A 103 3.45 -15.94 5.80
CA GLY A 103 3.20 -16.79 6.94
C GLY A 103 1.91 -17.59 6.88
N SER A 104 1.10 -17.31 5.93
CA SER A 104 -0.10 -18.09 5.73
C SER A 104 0.08 -19.10 4.62
N GLU A 105 0.98 -19.38 4.09
CA GLU A 105 1.30 -20.13 3.20
C GLU A 105 1.20 -21.11 2.79
N TYR A 106 1.26 -21.15 2.82
CA TYR A 106 1.23 -21.70 2.36
C TYR A 106 0.66 -22.47 2.13
N GLU A 107 0.39 -22.60 2.45
CA GLU A 107 -0.29 -23.16 2.16
C GLU A 107 -0.42 -23.49 1.33
N THR A 108 -0.25 -23.88 1.18
CA THR A 108 -0.49 -24.20 0.40
C THR A 108 -0.62 -24.73 -0.16
N LEU A 109 -0.53 -24.95 -0.03
CA LEU A 109 -0.85 -25.38 -0.56
C LEU A 109 -1.15 -25.80 -0.87
#